data_d285e7756811d62a0cd87b19df4280c9
#
_entry.id   d285e7756811d62a0cd87b19df4280c9
#
_cell.length_a   1.000
_cell.length_b   1.000
_cell.length_c   1.000
_cell.angle_alpha   90.00
_cell.angle_beta   90.00
_cell.angle_gamma   90.00
#
_symmetry.space_group_name_H-M   'P 1'
#
loop_
_entity.id
_entity.type
_entity.pdbx_description
1 polymer ?
#
loop_
_entity_poly.entity_id
_entity_poly.type
_entity_poly.pdbx_seq_one_letter_code
_entity_poly.pdbx_strand_id
1 'polypeptide(L)'
;MKKNLILLSAVAIIALTGCTSAEKPMKEMVITETENQFVMEDIDVSKKTLEELIVFNEEGVTIRKEGNNLVLSMPELVLFDFNKYEVKTKVKGSLNILAKALEENPDIRIKIDGYTDFIGSEGYNLELSVKRAKAIKNYLVDRGVKSLNISIEGYGKQNPIANNATAAGRAKNRRVEFIISRDSL
;
A
#
# COMPACT_ATOMS: atom_id res chain seq x y z
N MET A 1 -29.24 -35.84 -10.56
CA MET A 1 -28.42 -35.72 -9.33
C MET A 1 -26.98 -35.47 -9.75
N LYS A 2 -26.49 -34.22 -9.74
CA LYS A 2 -25.10 -33.85 -10.09
C LYS A 2 -24.30 -33.83 -8.79
N LYS A 3 -23.30 -34.70 -8.68
CA LYS A 3 -22.35 -34.75 -7.56
C LYS A 3 -21.32 -33.65 -7.76
N ASN A 4 -21.28 -32.65 -6.89
CA ASN A 4 -20.19 -31.68 -6.83
C ASN A 4 -18.97 -32.35 -6.19
N LEU A 5 -17.93 -32.52 -6.98
CA LEU A 5 -16.63 -32.98 -6.52
C LEU A 5 -15.86 -31.73 -6.02
N ILE A 6 -15.66 -31.64 -4.71
CA ILE A 6 -14.83 -30.60 -4.10
C ILE A 6 -13.37 -31.11 -4.23
N LEU A 7 -12.58 -30.45 -5.08
CA LEU A 7 -11.13 -30.67 -5.13
C LEU A 7 -10.47 -29.99 -3.93
N LEU A 8 -9.97 -30.77 -2.98
CA LEU A 8 -9.02 -30.29 -1.99
C LEU A 8 -7.62 -30.23 -2.67
N SER A 9 -7.09 -29.04 -2.85
CA SER A 9 -5.69 -28.85 -3.23
C SER A 9 -4.80 -29.03 -1.98
N ALA A 10 -4.02 -30.11 -1.96
CA ALA A 10 -2.99 -30.31 -0.95
C ALA A 10 -1.73 -29.55 -1.37
N VAL A 11 -1.33 -28.53 -0.59
CA VAL A 11 -0.03 -27.87 -0.75
C VAL A 11 1.00 -28.65 0.07
N ALA A 12 1.92 -29.32 -0.61
CA ALA A 12 3.07 -29.98 0.04
C ALA A 12 4.27 -29.03 0.03
N ILE A 13 4.70 -28.56 1.21
CA ILE A 13 5.93 -27.78 1.38
C ILE A 13 7.07 -28.75 1.61
N ILE A 14 7.99 -28.86 0.66
CA ILE A 14 9.24 -29.62 0.83
C ILE A 14 10.35 -28.59 1.10
N ALA A 15 10.82 -28.53 2.36
CA ALA A 15 12.00 -27.77 2.71
C ALA A 15 13.26 -28.61 2.44
N LEU A 16 14.07 -28.23 1.47
CA LEU A 16 15.40 -28.77 1.26
C LEU A 16 16.42 -27.91 2.02
N THR A 17 16.91 -28.45 3.15
CA THR A 17 18.04 -27.88 3.88
C THR A 17 19.35 -28.32 3.24
N GLY A 18 20.03 -27.40 2.57
CA GLY A 18 21.40 -27.60 2.08
C GLY A 18 22.26 -26.42 2.52
N CYS A 19 23.26 -26.71 3.37
CA CYS A 19 24.27 -25.77 3.87
C CYS A 19 25.20 -25.31 2.75
N THR A 20 25.38 -24.05 2.55
CA THR A 20 26.59 -23.19 2.47
C THR A 20 26.36 -21.96 1.59
N SER A 21 26.69 -20.80 2.16
CA SER A 21 27.09 -19.50 1.59
C SER A 21 26.49 -19.05 0.24
N ALA A 22 25.75 -17.96 0.31
CA ALA A 22 25.07 -17.13 -0.68
C ALA A 22 23.56 -17.39 -0.72
N GLU A 23 22.81 -16.53 -0.07
CA GLU A 23 21.34 -16.56 -0.09
C GLU A 23 20.85 -16.28 -1.51
N LYS A 24 20.41 -17.37 -2.18
CA LYS A 24 19.52 -17.26 -3.34
C LYS A 24 18.08 -17.10 -2.82
N PRO A 25 17.24 -16.27 -3.46
CA PRO A 25 15.84 -16.16 -3.08
C PRO A 25 15.16 -17.53 -3.12
N MET A 26 14.42 -17.85 -2.06
CA MET A 26 13.62 -19.08 -1.98
C MET A 26 12.57 -19.08 -3.08
N LYS A 27 12.58 -20.13 -3.90
CA LYS A 27 11.56 -20.37 -4.92
C LYS A 27 10.42 -21.17 -4.30
N GLU A 28 9.23 -20.63 -4.33
CA GLU A 28 8.00 -21.34 -3.96
C GLU A 28 7.50 -22.13 -5.17
N MET A 29 7.32 -23.42 -5.01
CA MET A 29 6.93 -24.33 -6.08
C MET A 29 5.45 -24.67 -5.92
N VAL A 30 4.63 -24.22 -6.85
CA VAL A 30 3.21 -24.61 -6.93
C VAL A 30 3.06 -25.75 -7.94
N ILE A 31 2.55 -26.88 -7.50
CA ILE A 31 2.29 -28.05 -8.34
C ILE A 31 0.81 -28.02 -8.74
N THR A 32 0.52 -27.79 -10.01
CA THR A 32 -0.82 -27.96 -10.58
C THR A 32 -0.86 -29.25 -11.40
N GLU A 33 -1.70 -30.22 -11.01
CA GLU A 33 -1.97 -31.42 -11.79
C GLU A 33 -2.96 -31.11 -12.92
N THR A 34 -2.48 -31.04 -14.14
CA THR A 34 -3.30 -31.23 -15.36
C THR A 34 -2.73 -32.38 -16.17
N GLU A 35 -3.61 -33.31 -16.54
CA GLU A 35 -3.38 -34.57 -17.26
C GLU A 35 -2.00 -34.71 -17.95
N ASN A 36 -1.11 -35.51 -17.34
CA ASN A 36 0.13 -36.06 -17.87
C ASN A 36 1.29 -35.14 -18.30
N GLN A 37 1.33 -33.88 -17.87
CA GLN A 37 2.56 -33.11 -17.97
C GLN A 37 2.79 -32.31 -16.68
N PHE A 38 3.88 -32.63 -15.94
CA PHE A 38 4.38 -31.78 -14.87
C PHE A 38 5.04 -30.57 -15.51
N VAL A 39 4.36 -29.45 -15.56
CA VAL A 39 4.96 -28.14 -15.88
C VAL A 39 5.42 -27.52 -14.61
N MET A 40 6.73 -27.45 -14.39
CA MET A 40 7.31 -26.64 -13.34
C MET A 40 7.33 -25.18 -13.84
N GLU A 41 6.38 -24.38 -13.42
CA GLU A 41 6.48 -22.93 -13.57
C GLU A 41 7.35 -22.39 -12.43
N ASP A 42 8.51 -21.87 -12.79
CA ASP A 42 9.36 -21.07 -11.89
C ASP A 42 8.61 -19.77 -11.58
N ILE A 43 7.84 -19.74 -10.50
CA ILE A 43 7.24 -18.50 -10.01
C ILE A 43 8.38 -17.69 -9.40
N ASP A 44 8.81 -16.67 -10.14
CA ASP A 44 9.76 -15.68 -9.66
C ASP A 44 9.09 -14.80 -8.59
N VAL A 45 9.25 -15.17 -7.32
CA VAL A 45 8.69 -14.45 -6.16
C VAL A 45 9.21 -13.00 -6.08
N SER A 46 10.26 -12.67 -6.84
CA SER A 46 10.83 -11.31 -6.90
C SER A 46 9.97 -10.30 -7.66
N LYS A 47 8.87 -10.74 -8.31
CA LYS A 47 7.99 -9.89 -9.13
C LYS A 47 6.54 -9.87 -8.69
N LYS A 48 6.28 -9.88 -7.37
CA LYS A 48 4.92 -9.61 -6.88
C LYS A 48 4.43 -8.26 -7.43
N THR A 49 3.19 -8.24 -7.88
CA THR A 49 2.55 -6.99 -8.33
C THR A 49 2.40 -6.02 -7.15
N LEU A 50 2.27 -4.72 -7.41
CA LEU A 50 2.05 -3.74 -6.35
C LEU A 50 0.79 -4.05 -5.55
N GLU A 51 -0.24 -4.60 -6.21
CA GLU A 51 -1.51 -5.00 -5.61
C GLU A 51 -1.35 -6.16 -4.62
N GLU A 52 -0.44 -7.11 -4.90
CA GLU A 52 -0.16 -8.24 -4.02
C GLU A 52 0.69 -7.86 -2.79
N LEU A 53 1.49 -6.80 -2.92
CA LEU A 53 2.35 -6.31 -1.85
C LEU A 53 1.60 -5.44 -0.84
N ILE A 54 0.50 -4.79 -1.27
CA ILE A 54 -0.14 -3.72 -0.52
C ILE A 54 -1.58 -4.11 -0.20
N VAL A 55 -1.80 -4.62 1.01
CA VAL A 55 -3.13 -5.01 1.51
C VAL A 55 -3.49 -4.13 2.70
N PHE A 56 -4.57 -3.35 2.56
CA PHE A 56 -5.15 -2.55 3.62
C PHE A 56 -6.61 -2.93 3.82
N ASN A 57 -6.99 -3.24 5.05
CA ASN A 57 -8.34 -3.68 5.41
C ASN A 57 -9.11 -2.64 6.25
N GLU A 58 -8.63 -1.41 6.35
CA GLU A 58 -9.28 -0.34 7.08
C GLU A 58 -10.51 0.16 6.32
N GLU A 59 -11.59 0.42 7.06
CA GLU A 59 -12.84 0.92 6.50
C GLU A 59 -12.63 2.28 5.81
N GLY A 60 -13.17 2.41 4.60
CA GLY A 60 -13.10 3.63 3.80
C GLY A 60 -11.80 3.81 3.02
N VAL A 61 -10.83 2.90 3.15
CA VAL A 61 -9.65 2.84 2.29
C VAL A 61 -10.07 2.35 0.91
N THR A 62 -9.58 3.02 -0.13
CA THR A 62 -9.83 2.63 -1.52
C THR A 62 -8.52 2.50 -2.28
N ILE A 63 -8.46 1.50 -3.14
CA ILE A 63 -7.31 1.26 -4.02
C ILE A 63 -7.80 1.37 -5.46
N ARG A 64 -7.06 2.12 -6.29
CA ARG A 64 -7.32 2.25 -7.71
C ARG A 64 -6.02 2.19 -8.50
N LYS A 65 -6.09 1.74 -9.73
CA LYS A 65 -4.97 1.72 -10.66
C LYS A 65 -5.04 2.93 -11.59
N GLU A 66 -3.95 3.67 -11.70
CA GLU A 66 -3.79 4.80 -12.61
C GLU A 66 -2.55 4.59 -13.48
N GLY A 67 -2.75 4.07 -14.70
CA GLY A 67 -1.64 3.64 -15.56
C GLY A 67 -0.82 2.54 -14.87
N ASN A 68 0.46 2.78 -14.67
CA ASN A 68 1.37 1.87 -13.96
C ASN A 68 1.44 2.12 -12.45
N ASN A 69 0.69 3.12 -11.95
CA ASN A 69 0.69 3.46 -10.54
C ASN A 69 -0.48 2.79 -9.82
N LEU A 70 -0.25 2.42 -8.57
CA LEU A 70 -1.28 2.05 -7.62
C LEU A 70 -1.55 3.24 -6.71
N VAL A 71 -2.79 3.71 -6.66
CA VAL A 71 -3.18 4.82 -5.79
C VAL A 71 -4.06 4.29 -4.65
N LEU A 72 -3.51 4.38 -3.44
CA LEU A 72 -4.19 4.05 -2.21
C LEU A 72 -4.70 5.34 -1.57
N SER A 73 -6.01 5.50 -1.43
CA SER A 73 -6.62 6.66 -0.78
C SER A 73 -7.15 6.29 0.60
N MET A 74 -6.66 7.00 1.62
CA MET A 74 -7.03 6.81 3.02
C MET A 74 -7.76 8.04 3.57
N PRO A 75 -8.96 7.86 4.15
CA PRO A 75 -9.61 8.95 4.89
C PRO A 75 -8.74 9.46 6.04
N GLU A 76 -8.78 10.77 6.26
CA GLU A 76 -8.06 11.42 7.37
C GLU A 76 -8.28 10.72 8.71
N LEU A 77 -9.55 10.38 9.01
CA LEU A 77 -9.94 9.78 10.29
C LEU A 77 -9.36 8.38 10.54
N VAL A 78 -8.91 7.70 9.49
CA VAL A 78 -8.17 6.41 9.63
C VAL A 78 -6.77 6.69 10.15
N LEU A 79 -6.12 7.73 9.63
CA LEU A 79 -4.72 8.04 9.88
C LEU A 79 -4.50 8.94 11.11
N PHE A 80 -5.38 9.91 11.35
CA PHE A 80 -5.20 10.98 12.32
C PHE A 80 -6.47 11.25 13.11
N ASP A 81 -6.32 11.82 14.30
CA ASP A 81 -7.44 12.43 15.01
C ASP A 81 -7.79 13.79 14.38
N PHE A 82 -9.00 14.27 14.70
CA PHE A 82 -9.48 15.53 14.17
C PHE A 82 -8.47 16.66 14.43
N ASN A 83 -8.13 17.39 13.40
CA ASN A 83 -7.19 18.51 13.43
C ASN A 83 -5.75 18.16 13.88
N LYS A 84 -5.39 16.87 13.84
CA LYS A 84 -4.05 16.39 14.20
C LYS A 84 -3.32 15.82 12.99
N TYR A 85 -2.01 15.60 13.18
CA TYR A 85 -1.11 14.96 12.21
C TYR A 85 -0.28 13.84 12.85
N GLU A 86 -0.52 13.50 14.13
CA GLU A 86 0.08 12.32 14.76
C GLU A 86 -0.61 11.05 14.27
N VAL A 87 0.17 10.09 13.77
CA VAL A 87 -0.34 8.82 13.25
C VAL A 87 -0.98 7.99 14.36
N LYS A 88 -2.25 7.63 14.17
CA LYS A 88 -3.02 6.82 15.13
C LYS A 88 -2.43 5.44 15.32
N THR A 89 -2.47 4.93 16.54
CA THR A 89 -1.97 3.59 16.87
C THR A 89 -2.68 2.49 16.07
N LYS A 90 -3.98 2.65 15.82
CA LYS A 90 -4.80 1.65 15.11
C LYS A 90 -4.27 1.34 13.69
N VAL A 91 -3.78 2.36 12.96
CA VAL A 91 -3.31 2.19 11.57
C VAL A 91 -1.83 1.81 11.47
N LYS A 92 -1.10 1.83 12.59
CA LYS A 92 0.34 1.53 12.58
C LYS A 92 0.66 0.13 12.08
N GLY A 93 -0.23 -0.85 12.33
CA GLY A 93 -0.09 -2.21 11.81
C GLY A 93 0.00 -2.24 10.28
N SER A 94 -0.95 -1.61 9.61
CA SER A 94 -1.01 -1.55 8.15
C SER A 94 0.12 -0.73 7.55
N LEU A 95 0.50 0.39 8.20
CA LEU A 95 1.68 1.16 7.78
C LEU A 95 3.00 0.39 7.97
N ASN A 96 3.10 -0.52 8.95
CA ASN A 96 4.27 -1.38 9.10
C ASN A 96 4.36 -2.41 7.95
N ILE A 97 3.21 -2.97 7.52
CA ILE A 97 3.17 -3.86 6.35
C ILE A 97 3.62 -3.10 5.10
N LEU A 98 3.12 -1.88 4.89
CA LEU A 98 3.55 -1.02 3.79
C LEU A 98 5.05 -0.72 3.87
N ALA A 99 5.56 -0.35 5.05
CA ALA A 99 6.98 -0.05 5.23
C ALA A 99 7.86 -1.24 4.87
N LYS A 100 7.49 -2.44 5.33
CA LYS A 100 8.21 -3.68 5.01
C LYS A 100 8.20 -3.97 3.51
N ALA A 101 7.05 -3.85 2.85
CA ALA A 101 6.95 -4.02 1.41
C ALA A 101 7.84 -3.05 0.63
N LEU A 102 7.93 -1.78 1.05
CA LEU A 102 8.79 -0.76 0.44
C LEU A 102 10.27 -0.98 0.73
N GLU A 103 10.62 -1.48 1.93
CA GLU A 103 11.99 -1.79 2.32
C GLU A 103 12.54 -2.97 1.50
N GLU A 104 11.74 -4.03 1.34
CA GLU A 104 12.08 -5.24 0.58
C GLU A 104 12.12 -5.02 -0.94
N ASN A 105 11.49 -3.93 -1.44
CA ASN A 105 11.41 -3.61 -2.86
C ASN A 105 11.98 -2.19 -3.12
N PRO A 106 13.30 -2.02 -3.17
CA PRO A 106 13.94 -0.69 -3.28
C PRO A 106 13.74 0.01 -4.63
N ASP A 107 13.18 -0.65 -5.62
CA ASP A 107 12.74 -0.13 -6.92
C ASP A 107 11.37 0.54 -6.86
N ILE A 108 10.64 0.41 -5.74
CA ILE A 108 9.35 1.07 -5.55
C ILE A 108 9.55 2.51 -5.04
N ARG A 109 8.80 3.42 -5.64
CA ARG A 109 8.66 4.82 -5.22
C ARG A 109 7.28 5.08 -4.68
N ILE A 110 7.20 5.95 -3.70
CA ILE A 110 5.92 6.36 -3.12
C ILE A 110 5.85 7.89 -3.03
N LYS A 111 4.76 8.47 -3.53
CA LYS A 111 4.40 9.87 -3.32
C LYS A 111 3.24 9.91 -2.34
N ILE A 112 3.31 10.76 -1.34
CA ILE A 112 2.29 10.90 -0.31
C ILE A 112 1.68 12.29 -0.42
N ASP A 113 0.43 12.36 -0.85
CA ASP A 113 -0.31 13.58 -1.12
C ASP A 113 -1.36 13.83 -0.04
N GLY A 114 -1.28 14.97 0.64
CA GLY A 114 -2.23 15.36 1.68
C GLY A 114 -3.31 16.31 1.16
N TYR A 115 -4.56 16.07 1.56
CA TYR A 115 -5.71 16.89 1.19
C TYR A 115 -6.56 17.24 2.41
N THR A 116 -7.23 18.39 2.35
CA THR A 116 -8.21 18.81 3.34
C THR A 116 -9.58 19.06 2.68
N ASP A 117 -10.60 19.34 3.48
CA ASP A 117 -11.83 19.93 2.96
C ASP A 117 -11.65 21.45 2.76
N PHE A 118 -12.73 22.14 2.38
CA PHE A 118 -12.69 23.58 2.07
C PHE A 118 -12.74 24.49 3.32
N ILE A 119 -12.97 23.94 4.53
CA ILE A 119 -13.11 24.72 5.76
C ILE A 119 -11.73 25.20 6.23
N GLY A 120 -11.66 26.50 6.56
CA GLY A 120 -10.42 27.15 7.01
C GLY A 120 -9.73 27.95 5.91
N SER A 121 -8.65 28.65 6.27
CA SER A 121 -7.86 29.44 5.33
C SER A 121 -7.05 28.53 4.40
N GLU A 122 -6.67 29.06 3.25
CA GLU A 122 -5.84 28.30 2.29
C GLU A 122 -4.48 27.95 2.88
N GLY A 123 -3.81 28.91 3.49
CA GLY A 123 -2.50 28.69 4.10
C GLY A 123 -2.52 27.66 5.22
N TYR A 124 -3.54 27.71 6.10
CA TYR A 124 -3.71 26.71 7.14
C TYR A 124 -3.91 25.29 6.59
N ASN A 125 -4.79 25.14 5.59
CA ASN A 125 -5.06 23.84 4.99
C ASN A 125 -3.86 23.29 4.24
N LEU A 126 -3.12 24.16 3.55
CA LEU A 126 -1.87 23.77 2.89
C LEU A 126 -0.85 23.24 3.90
N GLU A 127 -0.61 24.01 4.97
CA GLU A 127 0.32 23.63 6.03
C GLU A 127 -0.08 22.32 6.71
N LEU A 128 -1.37 22.15 7.05
CA LEU A 128 -1.88 20.92 7.67
C LEU A 128 -1.69 19.70 6.77
N SER A 129 -1.98 19.84 5.48
CA SER A 129 -1.82 18.76 4.52
C SER A 129 -0.36 18.33 4.35
N VAL A 130 0.58 19.29 4.32
CA VAL A 130 2.04 19.00 4.31
C VAL A 130 2.47 18.32 5.61
N LYS A 131 2.02 18.79 6.78
CA LYS A 131 2.36 18.17 8.08
C LYS A 131 1.91 16.72 8.14
N ARG A 132 0.73 16.41 7.62
CA ARG A 132 0.18 15.04 7.55
C ARG A 132 1.00 14.13 6.64
N ALA A 133 1.29 14.58 5.42
CA ALA A 133 2.14 13.83 4.51
C ALA A 133 3.53 13.58 5.10
N LYS A 134 4.11 14.59 5.75
CA LYS A 134 5.41 14.51 6.43
C LYS A 134 5.40 13.53 7.61
N ALA A 135 4.34 13.50 8.40
CA ALA A 135 4.21 12.57 9.52
C ALA A 135 4.21 11.11 9.05
N ILE A 136 3.50 10.82 7.96
CA ILE A 136 3.53 9.48 7.34
C ILE A 136 4.93 9.16 6.79
N LYS A 137 5.56 10.08 6.05
CA LYS A 137 6.93 9.89 5.55
C LYS A 137 7.88 9.55 6.68
N ASN A 138 7.88 10.34 7.76
CA ASN A 138 8.75 10.11 8.90
C ASN A 138 8.48 8.72 9.51
N TYR A 139 7.21 8.35 9.65
CA TYR A 139 6.82 7.04 10.15
C TYR A 139 7.39 5.88 9.33
N LEU A 140 7.36 5.97 7.99
CA LEU A 140 7.91 4.96 7.08
C LEU A 140 9.44 4.93 7.11
N VAL A 141 10.09 6.10 7.15
CA VAL A 141 11.56 6.22 7.26
C VAL A 141 12.07 5.61 8.56
N ASP A 142 11.39 5.85 9.69
CA ASP A 142 11.73 5.25 10.99
C ASP A 142 11.64 3.70 10.99
N ARG A 143 11.07 3.11 9.93
CA ARG A 143 10.94 1.67 9.69
C ARG A 143 11.79 1.14 8.54
N GLY A 144 12.83 1.86 8.18
CA GLY A 144 13.83 1.39 7.22
C GLY A 144 13.59 1.83 5.78
N VAL A 145 12.43 2.42 5.44
CA VAL A 145 12.19 2.88 4.07
C VAL A 145 13.13 4.03 3.74
N LYS A 146 13.85 3.91 2.61
CA LYS A 146 14.79 4.95 2.17
C LYS A 146 14.05 6.28 1.90
N SER A 147 14.48 7.36 2.55
CA SER A 147 13.86 8.69 2.40
C SER A 147 13.82 9.19 0.95
N LEU A 148 14.78 8.77 0.11
CA LEU A 148 14.85 9.10 -1.31
C LEU A 148 13.73 8.44 -2.13
N ASN A 149 13.16 7.34 -1.63
CA ASN A 149 12.04 6.65 -2.28
C ASN A 149 10.69 7.27 -1.93
N ILE A 150 10.66 8.26 -1.00
CA ILE A 150 9.42 8.87 -0.52
C ILE A 150 9.41 10.37 -0.84
N SER A 151 8.50 10.80 -1.71
CA SER A 151 8.15 12.21 -1.91
C SER A 151 6.86 12.56 -1.17
N ILE A 152 6.69 13.83 -0.84
CA ILE A 152 5.47 14.33 -0.18
C ILE A 152 5.00 15.60 -0.85
N GLU A 153 3.68 15.81 -0.87
CA GLU A 153 3.07 17.07 -1.29
C GLU A 153 1.81 17.35 -0.48
N GLY A 154 1.57 18.63 -0.17
CA GLY A 154 0.33 19.09 0.44
C GLY A 154 -0.45 19.92 -0.56
N TYR A 155 -1.69 19.56 -0.78
CA TYR A 155 -2.60 20.26 -1.70
C TYR A 155 -3.63 21.13 -0.95
N GLY A 156 -3.69 21.01 0.38
CA GLY A 156 -4.71 21.70 1.15
C GLY A 156 -6.10 21.36 0.63
N LYS A 157 -6.91 22.39 0.34
CA LYS A 157 -8.29 22.25 -0.16
C LYS A 157 -8.43 22.11 -1.69
N GLN A 158 -7.31 21.97 -2.40
CA GLN A 158 -7.31 21.74 -3.84
C GLN A 158 -7.76 20.31 -4.19
N ASN A 159 -8.18 20.12 -5.45
CA ASN A 159 -8.58 18.82 -5.99
C ASN A 159 -9.62 18.06 -5.14
N PRO A 160 -10.78 18.68 -4.84
CA PRO A 160 -11.84 17.97 -4.11
C PRO A 160 -12.41 16.84 -4.97
N ILE A 161 -12.62 15.67 -4.35
CA ILE A 161 -13.23 14.49 -5.02
C ILE A 161 -14.73 14.35 -4.71
N ALA A 162 -15.26 15.21 -3.83
CA ALA A 162 -16.66 15.19 -3.45
C ALA A 162 -17.19 16.60 -3.14
N ASN A 163 -18.51 16.73 -3.04
CA ASN A 163 -19.15 18.01 -2.77
C ASN A 163 -18.85 18.50 -1.34
N ASN A 164 -18.16 19.61 -1.22
CA ASN A 164 -17.82 20.25 0.04
C ASN A 164 -19.03 20.82 0.84
N ALA A 165 -20.19 21.00 0.19
CA ALA A 165 -21.39 21.49 0.88
C ALA A 165 -21.92 20.46 1.90
N THR A 166 -21.68 19.17 1.68
CA THR A 166 -22.14 18.11 2.56
C THR A 166 -21.06 17.62 3.53
N ALA A 167 -21.45 17.21 4.73
CA ALA A 167 -20.51 16.63 5.71
C ALA A 167 -19.82 15.37 5.19
N ALA A 168 -20.59 14.50 4.51
CA ALA A 168 -20.07 13.29 3.87
C ALA A 168 -19.07 13.59 2.76
N GLY A 169 -19.35 14.60 1.92
CA GLY A 169 -18.41 15.02 0.88
C GLY A 169 -17.12 15.62 1.46
N ARG A 170 -17.22 16.44 2.48
CA ARG A 170 -16.03 16.96 3.19
C ARG A 170 -15.18 15.83 3.79
N ALA A 171 -15.82 14.81 4.37
CA ALA A 171 -15.10 13.65 4.92
C ALA A 171 -14.31 12.89 3.84
N LYS A 172 -14.83 12.79 2.60
CA LYS A 172 -14.12 12.20 1.46
C LYS A 172 -12.97 13.08 0.98
N ASN A 173 -13.12 14.42 1.04
CA ASN A 173 -12.08 15.35 0.64
C ASN A 173 -10.89 15.34 1.62
N ARG A 174 -11.14 15.14 2.90
CA ARG A 174 -10.08 14.98 3.92
C ARG A 174 -9.46 13.59 3.80
N ARG A 175 -8.37 13.50 3.06
CA ARG A 175 -7.69 12.23 2.74
C ARG A 175 -6.18 12.39 2.60
N VAL A 176 -5.49 11.26 2.63
CA VAL A 176 -4.11 11.14 2.15
C VAL A 176 -4.11 10.11 1.03
N GLU A 177 -3.46 10.42 -0.07
CA GLU A 177 -3.24 9.50 -1.18
C GLU A 177 -1.78 9.05 -1.20
N PHE A 178 -1.59 7.75 -1.37
CA PHE A 178 -0.29 7.12 -1.58
C PHE A 178 -0.23 6.68 -3.03
N ILE A 179 0.55 7.36 -3.83
CA ILE A 179 0.80 7.03 -5.22
C ILE A 179 2.07 6.18 -5.27
N ILE A 180 1.91 4.91 -5.60
CA ILE A 180 2.95 3.91 -5.55
C ILE A 180 3.27 3.50 -6.99
N SER A 181 4.54 3.61 -7.35
CA SER A 181 5.06 3.28 -8.67
C SER A 181 6.28 2.40 -8.54
N ARG A 182 6.54 1.59 -9.57
CA ARG A 182 7.78 0.84 -9.71
C ARG A 182 8.59 1.48 -10.81
N ASP A 183 9.89 1.77 -10.55
CA ASP A 183 10.79 2.23 -11.59
C ASP A 183 10.87 1.14 -12.67
N SER A 184 10.60 1.49 -13.93
CA SER A 184 10.91 0.59 -15.05
C SER A 184 12.42 0.48 -15.19
N LEU A 185 12.95 -0.72 -15.04
CA LEU A 185 14.34 -1.05 -15.35
C LEU A 185 14.63 -0.83 -16.83
#